data_493714d74377dadae0b600e9fe0b2739
#
_entry.id   493714d74377dadae0b600e9fe0b2739
#
_cell.length_a   1.000
_cell.length_b   1.000
_cell.length_c   1.000
_cell.angle_alpha   90.00
_cell.angle_beta   90.00
_cell.angle_gamma   90.00
#
_symmetry.space_group_name_H-M   'P 1'
#
loop_
_entity.id
_entity.type
_entity.pdbx_description
1 polymer ?
#
loop_
_entity_poly.entity_id
_entity_poly.type
_entity_poly.pdbx_seq_one_letter_code
_entity_poly.pdbx_strand_id
1 'polypeptide(L)'
;MPRLSSTGSPTMSTKTTERSEFAHFLNAQDGGAYDAALAELREGEKVGHWMWFIFPQVAGLGSSANARRFALADKAEATSYCTHDELGPRLFEATEAMLDWAGTMSAEDILGPVDALKFRSCMTLFELACGDEDAQVFSEAL
;
A
#
# COMPACT_ATOMS: atom_id res chain seq x y z
N MET A 1 -5.54 23.08 28.64
CA MET A 1 -5.34 22.60 27.84
C MET A 1 -5.18 22.60 27.45
N PRO A 2 -5.48 22.58 28.07
CA PRO A 2 -5.27 22.17 27.41
C PRO A 2 -4.95 22.13 27.13
N ARG A 3 -5.09 21.74 27.54
CA ARG A 3 -4.69 21.32 26.94
C ARG A 3 -4.52 21.30 26.69
N LEU A 4 -4.72 21.56 27.52
CA LEU A 4 -4.40 21.31 26.93
C LEU A 4 -4.22 21.36 26.72
N SER A 5 -4.37 21.39 27.34
CA SER A 5 -4.21 21.16 26.80
C SER A 5 -3.89 21.16 26.58
N SER A 6 -3.99 21.09 27.06
CA SER A 6 -3.79 20.79 26.53
C SER A 6 -3.36 20.66 26.25
N THR A 7 -3.46 20.55 26.44
CA THR A 7 -3.19 19.99 26.09
C THR A 7 -2.76 19.62 25.43
N GLY A 8 -2.00 19.55 25.23
CA GLY A 8 -1.70 18.69 24.09
C GLY A 8 -2.71 17.60 23.85
N SER A 9 -3.15 17.46 22.67
CA SER A 9 -4.17 16.48 22.32
C SER A 9 -3.58 15.10 22.08
N PRO A 10 -4.12 14.01 22.70
CA PRO A 10 -3.68 12.65 22.40
C PRO A 10 -3.87 12.27 20.92
N THR A 11 -4.91 12.78 20.28
CA THR A 11 -5.17 12.54 18.87
C THR A 11 -4.02 13.02 17.98
N MET A 12 -3.48 14.18 18.27
CA MET A 12 -2.34 14.74 17.55
C MET A 12 -1.10 13.84 17.67
N SER A 13 -0.82 13.36 18.88
CA SER A 13 0.30 12.45 19.14
C SER A 13 0.19 11.17 18.34
N THR A 14 -1.01 10.57 18.30
CA THR A 14 -1.26 9.33 17.58
C THR A 14 -1.00 9.52 16.09
N LYS A 15 -1.48 10.61 15.53
CA LYS A 15 -1.31 10.89 14.10
C LYS A 15 0.17 11.10 13.74
N THR A 16 0.90 11.80 14.59
CA THR A 16 2.34 12.00 14.41
C THR A 16 3.09 10.68 14.44
N THR A 17 2.71 9.77 15.34
CA THR A 17 3.31 8.44 15.43
C THR A 17 3.06 7.65 14.16
N GLU A 18 1.84 7.69 13.61
CA GLU A 18 1.52 7.01 12.35
C GLU A 18 2.40 7.49 11.21
N ARG A 19 2.57 8.80 11.06
CA ARG A 19 3.42 9.36 10.00
C ARG A 19 4.87 8.95 10.18
N SER A 20 5.38 8.93 11.42
CA SER A 20 6.74 8.49 11.70
C SER A 20 6.95 7.02 11.33
N GLU A 21 5.98 6.18 11.67
CA GLU A 21 6.08 4.74 11.42
C GLU A 21 6.17 4.43 9.93
N PHE A 22 5.42 5.15 9.11
CA PHE A 22 5.35 4.92 7.66
C PHE A 22 5.97 6.05 6.84
N ALA A 23 6.86 6.84 7.45
CA ALA A 23 7.45 7.99 6.76
C ALA A 23 8.17 7.59 5.47
N HIS A 24 8.83 6.43 5.45
CA HIS A 24 9.54 5.97 4.26
C HIS A 24 8.57 5.67 3.10
N PHE A 25 7.38 5.16 3.39
CA PHE A 25 6.35 4.96 2.36
C PHE A 25 5.83 6.30 1.84
N LEU A 26 5.51 7.21 2.76
CA LEU A 26 5.00 8.52 2.39
C LEU A 26 6.02 9.30 1.56
N ASN A 27 7.28 9.29 1.98
CA ASN A 27 8.35 9.96 1.25
C ASN A 27 8.54 9.39 -0.15
N ALA A 28 8.44 8.06 -0.29
CA ALA A 28 8.58 7.41 -1.59
C ALA A 28 7.41 7.74 -2.52
N GLN A 29 6.20 7.86 -1.97
CA GLN A 29 4.99 8.12 -2.74
C GLN A 29 4.79 9.59 -3.09
N ASP A 30 5.26 10.49 -2.22
CA ASP A 30 5.10 11.92 -2.41
C ASP A 30 5.98 12.42 -3.57
N GLY A 31 5.74 13.65 -4.00
CA GLY A 31 6.53 14.25 -5.08
C GLY A 31 6.16 13.74 -6.46
N GLY A 32 4.99 13.13 -6.61
CA GLY A 32 4.48 12.68 -7.89
C GLY A 32 4.67 11.19 -8.18
N ALA A 33 5.40 10.46 -7.33
CA ALA A 33 5.65 9.03 -7.57
C ALA A 33 4.38 8.20 -7.52
N TYR A 34 3.50 8.47 -6.55
CA TYR A 34 2.22 7.77 -6.47
C TYR A 34 1.35 8.07 -7.68
N ASP A 35 1.24 9.34 -8.06
CA ASP A 35 0.43 9.75 -9.21
C ASP A 35 0.93 9.12 -10.50
N ALA A 36 2.25 9.04 -10.68
CA ALA A 36 2.83 8.40 -11.85
C ALA A 36 2.52 6.90 -11.88
N ALA A 37 2.65 6.23 -10.75
CA ALA A 37 2.33 4.80 -10.65
C ALA A 37 0.86 4.55 -10.96
N LEU A 38 -0.03 5.36 -10.39
CA LEU A 38 -1.47 5.23 -10.62
C LEU A 38 -1.82 5.44 -12.10
N ALA A 39 -1.17 6.42 -12.76
CA ALA A 39 -1.37 6.66 -14.19
C ALA A 39 -0.97 5.44 -15.01
N GLU A 40 0.17 4.80 -14.67
CA GLU A 40 0.61 3.59 -15.36
C GLU A 40 -0.38 2.44 -15.18
N LEU A 41 -0.91 2.28 -13.97
CA LEU A 41 -1.93 1.26 -13.70
C LEU A 41 -3.20 1.51 -14.53
N ARG A 42 -3.62 2.76 -14.62
CA ARG A 42 -4.80 3.14 -15.40
C ARG A 42 -4.61 2.95 -16.90
N GLU A 43 -3.36 3.03 -17.35
CA GLU A 43 -3.01 2.76 -18.74
C GLU A 43 -2.79 1.27 -19.03
N GLY A 44 -2.73 0.46 -17.97
CA GLY A 44 -2.55 -0.99 -18.11
C GLY A 44 -1.12 -1.41 -18.39
N GLU A 45 -0.14 -0.59 -18.07
CA GLU A 45 1.27 -0.92 -18.32
C GLU A 45 2.19 -0.29 -17.28
N LYS A 46 2.85 -1.12 -16.48
CA LYS A 46 3.84 -0.67 -15.52
C LYS A 46 5.17 -0.43 -16.21
N VAL A 47 5.71 0.77 -16.04
CA VAL A 47 7.00 1.18 -16.61
C VAL A 47 8.03 1.49 -15.51
N GLY A 48 7.63 2.19 -14.46
CA GLY A 48 8.52 2.64 -13.40
C GLY A 48 8.82 1.57 -12.35
N HIS A 49 9.73 1.90 -11.43
CA HIS A 49 10.18 1.01 -10.35
C HIS A 49 9.54 1.45 -9.04
N TRP A 50 8.26 1.09 -8.86
CA TRP A 50 7.49 1.58 -7.72
C TRP A 50 6.77 0.47 -6.92
N MET A 51 6.94 -0.78 -7.29
CA MET A 51 6.16 -1.89 -6.74
C MET A 51 6.24 -1.98 -5.21
N TRP A 52 7.44 -1.81 -4.66
CA TRP A 52 7.68 -1.99 -3.22
C TRP A 52 6.87 -1.06 -2.33
N PHE A 53 6.65 0.18 -2.77
CA PHE A 53 5.98 1.18 -1.94
C PHE A 53 4.55 1.49 -2.39
N ILE A 54 4.08 0.88 -3.45
CA ILE A 54 2.68 1.01 -3.89
C ILE A 54 1.87 -0.23 -3.45
N PHE A 55 2.44 -1.42 -3.61
CA PHE A 55 1.84 -2.69 -3.18
C PHE A 55 2.80 -3.41 -2.22
N PRO A 56 2.83 -2.97 -0.94
CA PRO A 56 3.82 -3.51 0.02
C PRO A 56 3.60 -4.99 0.32
N GLN A 57 4.67 -5.65 0.73
CA GLN A 57 4.67 -7.07 1.07
C GLN A 57 5.14 -7.29 2.50
N VAL A 58 4.82 -8.47 3.06
CA VAL A 58 5.32 -8.86 4.37
C VAL A 58 6.83 -9.13 4.29
N ALA A 59 7.53 -8.87 5.39
CA ALA A 59 8.97 -9.09 5.49
C ALA A 59 9.33 -10.56 5.22
N GLY A 60 10.48 -10.76 4.59
CA GLY A 60 11.00 -12.09 4.30
C GLY A 60 10.74 -12.61 2.91
N LEU A 61 9.87 -11.94 2.14
CA LEU A 61 9.54 -12.39 0.78
C LEU A 61 10.56 -11.93 -0.26
N GLY A 62 11.32 -10.88 0.02
CA GLY A 62 12.32 -10.38 -0.91
C GLY A 62 13.62 -10.10 -0.20
N SER A 63 14.73 -10.12 -0.95
CA SER A 63 16.06 -9.94 -0.37
C SER A 63 16.76 -8.65 -0.82
N SER A 64 16.20 -7.92 -1.80
CA SER A 64 16.82 -6.67 -2.25
C SER A 64 16.74 -5.59 -1.17
N ALA A 65 17.54 -4.54 -1.30
CA ALA A 65 17.51 -3.42 -0.37
C ALA A 65 16.12 -2.77 -0.33
N ASN A 66 15.48 -2.58 -1.48
CA ASN A 66 14.15 -2.00 -1.55
C ASN A 66 13.09 -2.93 -0.96
N ALA A 67 13.19 -4.24 -1.20
CA ALA A 67 12.25 -5.19 -0.63
C ALA A 67 12.32 -5.15 0.89
N ARG A 68 13.51 -5.04 1.46
CA ARG A 68 13.67 -4.96 2.92
C ARG A 68 13.23 -3.62 3.47
N ARG A 69 13.52 -2.52 2.77
CA ARG A 69 13.17 -1.17 3.22
C ARG A 69 11.66 -0.96 3.34
N PHE A 70 10.91 -1.50 2.40
CA PHE A 70 9.47 -1.30 2.32
C PHE A 70 8.65 -2.50 2.78
N ALA A 71 9.30 -3.49 3.42
CA ALA A 71 8.58 -4.64 3.95
C ALA A 71 7.76 -4.25 5.17
N LEU A 72 6.59 -4.88 5.31
CA LEU A 72 5.79 -4.78 6.52
C LEU A 72 6.15 -5.95 7.42
N ALA A 73 6.41 -5.67 8.69
CA ALA A 73 6.97 -6.66 9.61
C ALA A 73 6.04 -7.86 9.81
N ASP A 74 4.73 -7.60 9.94
CA ASP A 74 3.75 -8.62 10.23
C ASP A 74 2.34 -8.14 9.87
N LYS A 75 1.34 -8.97 10.18
CA LYS A 75 -0.06 -8.66 9.94
C LYS A 75 -0.52 -7.39 10.68
N ALA A 76 -0.02 -7.20 11.91
CA ALA A 76 -0.41 -6.04 12.71
C ALA A 76 0.05 -4.74 12.03
N GLU A 77 1.26 -4.72 11.49
CA GLU A 77 1.75 -3.56 10.76
C GLU A 77 0.97 -3.34 9.47
N ALA A 78 0.60 -4.41 8.79
CA ALA A 78 -0.26 -4.32 7.60
C ALA A 78 -1.62 -3.73 7.95
N THR A 79 -2.19 -4.08 9.09
CA THR A 79 -3.45 -3.50 9.56
C THR A 79 -3.29 -1.99 9.78
N SER A 80 -2.20 -1.58 10.42
CA SER A 80 -1.91 -0.16 10.63
C SER A 80 -1.75 0.60 9.30
N TYR A 81 -1.13 -0.03 8.33
CA TYR A 81 -0.99 0.54 6.99
C TYR A 81 -2.36 0.74 6.34
N CYS A 82 -3.21 -0.28 6.40
CA CYS A 82 -4.55 -0.25 5.81
C CYS A 82 -5.43 0.85 6.43
N THR A 83 -5.27 1.11 7.72
CA THR A 83 -6.07 2.11 8.44
C THR A 83 -5.42 3.50 8.46
N HIS A 84 -4.24 3.63 7.87
CA HIS A 84 -3.55 4.93 7.79
C HIS A 84 -4.34 5.89 6.91
N ASP A 85 -4.45 7.16 7.34
CA ASP A 85 -5.27 8.17 6.67
C ASP A 85 -4.91 8.43 5.21
N GLU A 86 -3.65 8.28 4.86
CA GLU A 86 -3.17 8.54 3.51
C GLU A 86 -2.85 7.26 2.74
N LEU A 87 -2.15 6.32 3.38
CA LEU A 87 -1.67 5.11 2.71
C LEU A 87 -2.79 4.11 2.42
N GLY A 88 -3.74 3.99 3.34
CA GLY A 88 -4.89 3.10 3.14
C GLY A 88 -5.68 3.45 1.88
N PRO A 89 -6.19 4.69 1.76
CA PRO A 89 -6.92 5.10 0.56
C PRO A 89 -6.11 4.99 -0.72
N ARG A 90 -4.80 5.26 -0.67
CA ARG A 90 -3.94 5.12 -1.85
C ARG A 90 -3.80 3.67 -2.29
N LEU A 91 -3.67 2.76 -1.33
CA LEU A 91 -3.62 1.32 -1.63
C LEU A 91 -4.93 0.85 -2.26
N PHE A 92 -6.07 1.28 -1.72
CA PHE A 92 -7.38 0.97 -2.29
C PHE A 92 -7.48 1.46 -3.72
N GLU A 93 -7.15 2.71 -3.96
CA GLU A 93 -7.25 3.32 -5.28
C GLU A 93 -6.39 2.57 -6.30
N ALA A 94 -5.15 2.24 -5.93
CA ALA A 94 -4.25 1.51 -6.81
C ALA A 94 -4.79 0.10 -7.10
N THR A 95 -5.35 -0.57 -6.09
CA THR A 95 -5.95 -1.90 -6.26
C THR A 95 -7.15 -1.84 -7.17
N GLU A 96 -8.01 -0.84 -7.01
CA GLU A 96 -9.18 -0.66 -7.87
C GLU A 96 -8.77 -0.39 -9.31
N ALA A 97 -7.67 0.34 -9.52
CA ALA A 97 -7.15 0.57 -10.86
C ALA A 97 -6.74 -0.74 -11.53
N MET A 98 -6.18 -1.69 -10.76
CA MET A 98 -5.89 -3.03 -11.27
C MET A 98 -7.18 -3.79 -11.58
N LEU A 99 -8.18 -3.72 -10.70
CA LEU A 99 -9.46 -4.41 -10.88
C LEU A 99 -10.22 -3.93 -12.12
N ASP A 100 -10.04 -2.68 -12.52
CA ASP A 100 -10.69 -2.15 -13.72
C ASP A 100 -10.31 -2.91 -14.98
N TRP A 101 -9.17 -3.62 -14.96
CA TRP A 101 -8.72 -4.43 -16.09
C TRP A 101 -9.20 -5.88 -16.02
N ALA A 102 -9.91 -6.28 -14.97
CA ALA A 102 -10.39 -7.66 -14.81
C ALA A 102 -11.20 -8.08 -16.03
N GLY A 103 -10.87 -9.25 -16.58
CA GLY A 103 -11.51 -9.77 -17.78
C GLY A 103 -10.95 -9.22 -19.09
N THR A 104 -10.09 -8.20 -19.05
CA THR A 104 -9.47 -7.58 -20.23
C THR A 104 -7.98 -7.84 -20.28
N MET A 105 -7.29 -7.61 -19.15
CA MET A 105 -5.84 -7.84 -19.03
C MET A 105 -5.55 -8.56 -17.72
N SER A 106 -4.55 -9.43 -17.73
CA SER A 106 -4.09 -10.08 -16.51
C SER A 106 -3.11 -9.20 -15.76
N ALA A 107 -2.86 -9.51 -14.48
CA ALA A 107 -1.83 -8.83 -13.71
C ALA A 107 -0.46 -8.96 -14.37
N GLU A 108 -0.17 -10.13 -14.98
CA GLU A 108 1.09 -10.33 -15.69
C GLU A 108 1.22 -9.40 -16.89
N ASP A 109 0.13 -9.18 -17.62
CA ASP A 109 0.14 -8.27 -18.77
C ASP A 109 0.46 -6.83 -18.35
N ILE A 110 -0.03 -6.41 -17.17
CA ILE A 110 0.12 -5.04 -16.67
C ILE A 110 1.47 -4.84 -15.99
N LEU A 111 1.84 -5.79 -15.12
CA LEU A 111 2.97 -5.65 -14.19
C LEU A 111 4.21 -6.43 -14.59
N GLY A 112 4.07 -7.44 -15.43
CA GLY A 112 5.12 -8.42 -15.68
C GLY A 112 5.02 -9.59 -14.70
N PRO A 113 5.64 -10.75 -15.02
CA PRO A 113 5.45 -11.97 -14.21
C PRO A 113 5.96 -11.85 -12.78
N VAL A 114 7.10 -11.20 -12.56
CA VAL A 114 7.67 -11.07 -11.21
C VAL A 114 6.80 -10.16 -10.32
N ASP A 115 6.45 -8.99 -10.85
CA ASP A 115 5.65 -8.02 -10.08
C ASP A 115 4.21 -8.50 -9.90
N ALA A 116 3.69 -9.30 -10.82
CA ALA A 116 2.37 -9.92 -10.66
C ALA A 116 2.33 -10.85 -9.44
N LEU A 117 3.40 -11.60 -9.20
CA LEU A 117 3.51 -12.44 -7.99
C LEU A 117 3.55 -11.59 -6.73
N LYS A 118 4.27 -10.46 -6.78
CA LYS A 118 4.32 -9.53 -5.65
C LYS A 118 2.95 -8.91 -5.39
N PHE A 119 2.23 -8.55 -6.43
CA PHE A 119 0.87 -8.03 -6.31
C PHE A 119 -0.04 -9.04 -5.61
N ARG A 120 0.04 -10.29 -6.00
CA ARG A 120 -0.77 -11.36 -5.41
C ARG A 120 -0.45 -11.54 -3.93
N SER A 121 0.84 -11.53 -3.56
CA SER A 121 1.28 -11.60 -2.17
C SER A 121 0.75 -10.42 -1.36
N CYS A 122 0.78 -9.22 -1.94
CA CYS A 122 0.25 -8.02 -1.32
C CYS A 122 -1.26 -8.15 -1.07
N MET A 123 -2.01 -8.61 -2.07
CA MET A 123 -3.46 -8.77 -1.95
C MET A 123 -3.81 -9.77 -0.85
N THR A 124 -3.08 -10.89 -0.78
CA THR A 124 -3.29 -11.88 0.27
C THR A 124 -3.04 -11.29 1.65
N LEU A 125 -1.96 -10.54 1.81
CA LEU A 125 -1.62 -9.89 3.08
C LEU A 125 -2.74 -8.96 3.54
N PHE A 126 -3.19 -8.08 2.66
CA PHE A 126 -4.18 -7.07 3.03
C PHE A 126 -5.60 -7.65 3.15
N GLU A 127 -5.91 -8.71 2.43
CA GLU A 127 -7.16 -9.44 2.63
C GLU A 127 -7.25 -9.94 4.08
N LEU A 128 -6.13 -10.41 4.63
CA LEU A 128 -6.08 -10.91 6.00
C LEU A 128 -6.00 -9.78 7.05
N ALA A 129 -5.41 -8.65 6.67
CA ALA A 129 -5.07 -7.59 7.63
C ALA A 129 -6.13 -6.51 7.76
N CYS A 130 -6.87 -6.21 6.68
CA CYS A 130 -7.88 -5.16 6.68
C CYS A 130 -9.21 -5.66 7.21
N GLY A 131 -10.09 -4.73 7.61
CA GLY A 131 -11.43 -5.07 8.08
C GLY A 131 -12.29 -5.67 6.96
N ASP A 132 -13.39 -6.34 7.35
CA ASP A 132 -14.22 -7.11 6.43
C ASP A 132 -14.66 -6.35 5.18
N GLU A 133 -15.10 -5.11 5.34
CA GLU A 133 -15.54 -4.30 4.20
C GLU A 133 -14.39 -4.02 3.25
N ASP A 134 -13.22 -3.72 3.80
CA ASP A 134 -12.04 -3.36 3.03
C ASP A 134 -11.40 -4.58 2.41
N ALA A 135 -11.47 -5.73 3.08
CA ALA A 135 -10.86 -6.97 2.59
C ALA A 135 -11.45 -7.43 1.26
N GLN A 136 -12.69 -7.06 0.97
CA GLN A 136 -13.35 -7.47 -0.26
C GLN A 136 -12.61 -7.03 -1.52
N VAL A 137 -12.10 -5.80 -1.56
CA VAL A 137 -11.38 -5.31 -2.73
C VAL A 137 -10.12 -6.13 -2.98
N PHE A 138 -9.44 -6.55 -1.92
CA PHE A 138 -8.22 -7.36 -2.05
C PHE A 138 -8.55 -8.78 -2.47
N SER A 139 -9.63 -9.33 -1.97
CA SER A 139 -10.12 -10.65 -2.35
C SER A 139 -10.47 -10.69 -3.83
N GLU A 140 -11.16 -9.67 -4.32
CA GLU A 140 -11.55 -9.58 -5.73
C GLU A 140 -10.35 -9.45 -6.65
N ALA A 141 -9.26 -8.88 -6.17
CA ALA A 141 -8.03 -8.70 -6.94
C ALA A 141 -7.20 -9.98 -7.08
N LEU A 142 -7.53 -10.99 -6.28
CA LEU A 142 -6.88 -12.29 -6.38
C LEU A 142 -7.52 -13.09 -7.49
#